data_612c92ffcbccd01f08ab005199bd2949
#
_entry.id   612c92ffcbccd01f08ab005199bd2949
#
_cell.length_a   1.000
_cell.length_b   1.000
_cell.length_c   1.000
_cell.angle_alpha   90.00
_cell.angle_beta   90.00
_cell.angle_gamma   90.00
#
_symmetry.space_group_name_H-M   'P 1'
#
loop_
_entity.id
_entity.type
_entity.pdbx_description
1 polymer ?
#
loop_
_entity_poly.entity_id
_entity_poly.type
_entity_poly.pdbx_seq_one_letter_code
_entity_poly.pdbx_strand_id
1 'polypeptide(L)'
;MFKKNKKEKDKRIVLTVFAPKRSKRVFLPASATGEASLVIPLYIYAVLAVAYVIQIIGIKSTMYKAMYNSTRQLAAYAYAVERTERFSGAAAKKAVTSALAKQYLLSSLPGEYISQNRISRGQSGIRVYAGFSEELNNEISIKVSYQLNNPFDVFGIGTVDITQQCSSAAWLGQTSGEDFADT
;
A
#
# COMPACT_ATOMS: atom_id res chain seq x y z
N MET A 1 -55.79 23.36 -83.42
CA MET A 1 -56.60 23.88 -82.26
C MET A 1 -56.36 22.88 -81.14
N PHE A 2 -55.35 23.22 -80.26
CA PHE A 2 -54.86 22.33 -79.18
C PHE A 2 -55.17 22.94 -77.83
N LYS A 3 -56.01 22.30 -77.04
CA LYS A 3 -56.23 22.62 -75.63
C LYS A 3 -55.36 21.74 -74.79
N LYS A 4 -54.27 22.34 -74.16
CA LYS A 4 -53.44 21.70 -73.15
C LYS A 4 -54.11 21.88 -71.78
N ASN A 5 -54.60 20.77 -71.25
CA ASN A 5 -55.03 20.68 -69.86
C ASN A 5 -53.81 20.42 -68.94
N LYS A 6 -53.37 21.40 -68.21
CA LYS A 6 -52.29 21.31 -67.21
C LYS A 6 -52.91 21.02 -65.84
N LYS A 7 -52.96 19.74 -65.43
CA LYS A 7 -53.35 19.36 -64.09
C LYS A 7 -52.15 19.58 -63.20
N GLU A 8 -52.18 20.66 -62.46
CA GLU A 8 -51.25 20.97 -61.38
C GLU A 8 -51.65 20.14 -60.16
N LYS A 9 -50.82 19.12 -59.86
CA LYS A 9 -50.96 18.29 -58.63
C LYS A 9 -50.41 19.08 -57.43
N ASP A 10 -51.32 19.61 -56.66
CA ASP A 10 -51.07 20.24 -55.36
C ASP A 10 -50.55 19.19 -54.37
N LYS A 11 -49.23 19.13 -54.19
CA LYS A 11 -48.60 18.31 -53.16
C LYS A 11 -48.69 19.05 -51.84
N ARG A 12 -49.77 18.81 -51.11
CA ARG A 12 -49.79 19.20 -49.69
C ARG A 12 -48.76 18.43 -48.91
N ILE A 13 -47.66 19.09 -48.55
CA ILE A 13 -46.69 18.59 -47.62
C ILE A 13 -47.34 18.67 -46.23
N VAL A 14 -47.78 17.51 -45.73
CA VAL A 14 -48.25 17.37 -44.36
C VAL A 14 -47.00 17.37 -43.47
N LEU A 15 -46.66 18.57 -42.93
CA LEU A 15 -45.66 18.70 -41.88
C LEU A 15 -46.24 18.05 -40.62
N THR A 16 -45.88 16.80 -40.41
CA THR A 16 -46.14 16.13 -39.13
C THR A 16 -45.23 16.78 -38.06
N VAL A 17 -45.78 17.74 -37.38
CA VAL A 17 -45.14 18.34 -36.19
C VAL A 17 -45.09 17.24 -35.14
N PHE A 18 -43.91 16.64 -34.96
CA PHE A 18 -43.64 15.78 -33.82
C PHE A 18 -43.75 16.64 -32.55
N ALA A 19 -44.91 16.60 -31.93
CA ALA A 19 -45.09 17.18 -30.61
C ALA A 19 -44.12 16.43 -29.64
N PRO A 20 -43.20 17.14 -28.95
CA PRO A 20 -42.32 16.48 -28.01
C PRO A 20 -43.18 15.86 -26.90
N LYS A 21 -43.08 14.53 -26.76
CA LYS A 21 -43.73 13.76 -25.72
C LYS A 21 -43.38 14.46 -24.39
N ARG A 22 -44.33 15.13 -23.77
CA ARG A 22 -44.16 15.79 -22.47
C ARG A 22 -43.59 14.75 -21.48
N SER A 23 -42.31 14.79 -21.29
CA SER A 23 -41.65 14.10 -20.21
C SER A 23 -42.36 14.49 -18.92
N LYS A 24 -43.02 13.55 -18.26
CA LYS A 24 -43.57 13.75 -16.93
C LYS A 24 -42.39 14.11 -16.04
N ARG A 25 -42.22 15.40 -15.76
CA ARG A 25 -41.24 15.84 -14.74
C ARG A 25 -41.73 15.25 -13.45
N VAL A 26 -41.06 14.22 -12.99
CA VAL A 26 -41.24 13.69 -11.64
C VAL A 26 -40.72 14.78 -10.72
N PHE A 27 -41.63 15.54 -10.16
CA PHE A 27 -41.30 16.48 -9.09
C PHE A 27 -40.91 15.65 -7.87
N LEU A 28 -39.65 15.43 -7.69
CA LEU A 28 -39.13 14.94 -6.42
C LEU A 28 -39.32 16.08 -5.40
N PRO A 29 -39.98 15.82 -4.24
CA PRO A 29 -40.17 16.83 -3.23
C PRO A 29 -38.80 17.39 -2.83
N ALA A 30 -38.73 18.69 -2.65
CA ALA A 30 -37.50 19.46 -2.38
C ALA A 30 -36.70 18.89 -1.15
N SER A 31 -37.39 18.31 -0.18
CA SER A 31 -36.77 17.61 0.96
C SER A 31 -35.91 16.41 0.56
N ALA A 32 -36.42 15.56 -0.36
CA ALA A 32 -35.68 14.38 -0.82
C ALA A 32 -34.39 14.76 -1.59
N THR A 33 -34.42 15.88 -2.31
CA THR A 33 -33.23 16.38 -3.02
C THR A 33 -32.18 16.93 -2.05
N GLY A 34 -32.59 17.58 -0.97
CA GLY A 34 -31.71 18.08 0.09
C GLY A 34 -31.05 16.93 0.87
N GLU A 35 -31.83 15.91 1.22
CA GLU A 35 -31.30 14.72 1.90
C GLU A 35 -30.32 13.95 1.02
N ALA A 36 -30.64 13.73 -0.25
CA ALA A 36 -29.75 13.06 -1.19
C ALA A 36 -28.43 13.83 -1.40
N SER A 37 -28.48 15.16 -1.37
CA SER A 37 -27.28 16.02 -1.50
C SER A 37 -26.29 15.85 -0.38
N LEU A 38 -26.71 15.47 0.83
CA LEU A 38 -25.83 15.18 1.96
C LEU A 38 -25.42 13.70 2.04
N VAL A 39 -26.34 12.80 1.72
CA VAL A 39 -26.08 11.34 1.82
C VAL A 39 -25.08 10.85 0.78
N ILE A 40 -25.17 11.36 -0.47
CA ILE A 40 -24.28 10.90 -1.54
C ILE A 40 -22.80 11.21 -1.25
N PRO A 41 -22.39 12.42 -0.87
CA PRO A 41 -21.01 12.71 -0.49
C PRO A 41 -20.54 11.84 0.69
N LEU A 42 -21.38 11.71 1.73
CA LEU A 42 -21.05 10.89 2.90
C LEU A 42 -20.81 9.43 2.51
N TYR A 43 -21.65 8.87 1.65
CA TYR A 43 -21.49 7.51 1.16
C TYR A 43 -20.20 7.35 0.36
N ILE A 44 -19.87 8.30 -0.53
CA ILE A 44 -18.62 8.28 -1.29
C ILE A 44 -17.41 8.29 -0.34
N TYR A 45 -17.42 9.15 0.68
CA TYR A 45 -16.35 9.19 1.67
C TYR A 45 -16.22 7.89 2.45
N ALA A 46 -17.33 7.27 2.82
CA ALA A 46 -17.29 5.98 3.51
C ALA A 46 -16.66 4.88 2.64
N VAL A 47 -17.02 4.82 1.36
CA VAL A 47 -16.43 3.86 0.41
C VAL A 47 -14.94 4.12 0.21
N LEU A 48 -14.53 5.39 0.05
CA LEU A 48 -13.12 5.76 -0.07
C LEU A 48 -12.32 5.42 1.19
N ALA A 49 -12.88 5.62 2.38
CA ALA A 49 -12.24 5.26 3.64
C ALA A 49 -12.00 3.76 3.74
N VAL A 50 -12.99 2.94 3.38
CA VAL A 50 -12.85 1.47 3.36
C VAL A 50 -11.78 1.05 2.34
N ALA A 51 -11.79 1.60 1.14
CA ALA A 51 -10.80 1.32 0.11
C ALA A 51 -9.37 1.65 0.60
N TYR A 52 -9.21 2.76 1.32
CA TYR A 52 -7.93 3.15 1.90
C TYR A 52 -7.46 2.18 2.99
N VAL A 53 -8.34 1.75 3.88
CA VAL A 53 -8.01 0.75 4.91
C VAL A 53 -7.53 -0.56 4.26
N ILE A 54 -8.20 -1.02 3.20
CA ILE A 54 -7.78 -2.21 2.45
C ILE A 54 -6.37 -2.03 1.87
N GLN A 55 -6.05 -0.86 1.31
CA GLN A 55 -4.71 -0.55 0.80
C GLN A 55 -3.66 -0.58 1.91
N ILE A 56 -3.94 0.00 3.08
CA ILE A 56 -3.03 -0.04 4.23
C ILE A 56 -2.74 -1.49 4.62
N ILE A 57 -3.78 -2.33 4.74
CA ILE A 57 -3.62 -3.75 5.09
C ILE A 57 -2.77 -4.48 4.04
N GLY A 58 -2.98 -4.23 2.76
CA GLY A 58 -2.19 -4.79 1.67
C GLY A 58 -0.71 -4.43 1.76
N ILE A 59 -0.39 -3.15 1.98
CA ILE A 59 0.99 -2.67 2.14
C ILE A 59 1.62 -3.28 3.40
N LYS A 60 0.92 -3.29 4.52
CA LYS A 60 1.40 -3.91 5.77
C LYS A 60 1.71 -5.40 5.59
N SER A 61 0.85 -6.14 4.91
CA SER A 61 1.04 -7.57 4.64
C SER A 61 2.26 -7.82 3.76
N THR A 62 2.42 -7.03 2.70
CA THR A 62 3.58 -7.14 1.80
C THR A 62 4.89 -6.77 2.50
N MET A 63 4.87 -5.70 3.30
CA MET A 63 6.01 -5.30 4.11
C MET A 63 6.40 -6.38 5.13
N TYR A 64 5.42 -6.99 5.80
CA TYR A 64 5.66 -8.06 6.75
C TYR A 64 6.29 -9.29 6.08
N LYS A 65 5.82 -9.69 4.90
CA LYS A 65 6.43 -10.78 4.12
C LYS A 65 7.89 -10.48 3.76
N ALA A 66 8.16 -9.26 3.30
CA ALA A 66 9.52 -8.83 2.98
C ALA A 66 10.42 -8.83 4.23
N MET A 67 9.91 -8.35 5.36
CA MET A 67 10.62 -8.40 6.65
C MET A 67 10.93 -9.83 7.07
N TYR A 68 9.96 -10.73 6.99
CA TYR A 68 10.14 -12.13 7.34
C TYR A 68 11.21 -12.80 6.48
N ASN A 69 11.18 -12.58 5.17
CA ASN A 69 12.21 -13.10 4.26
C ASN A 69 13.59 -12.52 4.58
N SER A 70 13.67 -11.21 4.86
CA SER A 70 14.92 -10.54 5.22
C SER A 70 15.48 -11.05 6.54
N THR A 71 14.60 -11.28 7.54
CA THR A 71 15.00 -11.84 8.85
C THR A 71 15.58 -13.25 8.70
N ARG A 72 14.93 -14.09 7.88
CA ARG A 72 15.45 -15.45 7.60
C ARG A 72 16.80 -15.44 6.89
N GLN A 73 16.96 -14.58 5.88
CA GLN A 73 18.24 -14.42 5.19
C GLN A 73 19.32 -13.94 6.16
N LEU A 74 19.01 -12.96 6.98
CA LEU A 74 19.92 -12.42 7.98
C LEU A 74 20.29 -13.48 9.03
N ALA A 75 19.32 -14.30 9.45
CA ALA A 75 19.55 -15.40 10.39
C ALA A 75 20.53 -16.46 9.82
N ALA A 76 20.47 -16.72 8.50
CA ALA A 76 21.42 -17.61 7.86
C ALA A 76 22.87 -17.07 7.86
N TYR A 77 23.05 -15.74 7.88
CA TYR A 77 24.35 -15.09 7.96
C TYR A 77 24.73 -14.61 9.37
N ALA A 78 23.94 -14.97 10.38
CA ALA A 78 24.12 -14.51 11.77
C ALA A 78 25.52 -14.78 12.31
N TYR A 79 26.07 -15.96 12.03
CA TYR A 79 27.43 -16.34 12.43
C TYR A 79 28.50 -15.37 11.86
N ALA A 80 28.37 -15.01 10.57
CA ALA A 80 29.31 -14.09 9.96
C ALA A 80 29.20 -12.68 10.53
N VAL A 81 27.98 -12.24 10.86
CA VAL A 81 27.72 -10.94 11.47
C VAL A 81 28.25 -10.89 12.92
N GLU A 82 28.08 -11.96 13.69
CA GLU A 82 28.63 -12.06 15.05
C GLU A 82 30.15 -11.98 15.05
N ARG A 83 30.78 -12.65 14.09
CA ARG A 83 32.25 -12.59 13.96
C ARG A 83 32.76 -11.16 13.68
N THR A 84 31.96 -10.32 13.04
CA THR A 84 32.28 -8.90 12.79
C THR A 84 32.43 -8.11 14.08
N GLU A 85 31.73 -8.49 15.16
CA GLU A 85 31.82 -7.81 16.46
C GLU A 85 33.22 -7.93 17.06
N ARG A 86 33.87 -9.07 16.89
CA ARG A 86 35.24 -9.32 17.39
C ARG A 86 36.26 -8.37 16.79
N PHE A 87 36.00 -7.85 15.58
CA PHE A 87 36.93 -6.99 14.86
C PHE A 87 36.55 -5.49 14.89
N SER A 88 35.26 -5.17 15.03
CA SER A 88 34.75 -3.81 14.79
C SER A 88 33.88 -3.26 15.93
N GLY A 89 33.59 -4.07 16.97
CA GLY A 89 32.75 -3.68 18.10
C GLY A 89 31.24 -3.69 17.84
N ALA A 90 30.46 -3.59 18.91
CA ALA A 90 28.99 -3.72 18.89
C ALA A 90 28.27 -2.69 18.02
N ALA A 91 28.77 -1.47 17.96
CA ALA A 91 28.16 -0.40 17.12
C ALA A 91 28.29 -0.72 15.61
N ALA A 92 29.45 -1.21 15.19
CA ALA A 92 29.69 -1.63 13.82
C ALA A 92 28.83 -2.83 13.43
N LYS A 93 28.69 -3.82 14.32
CA LYS A 93 27.78 -4.96 14.16
C LYS A 93 26.35 -4.48 13.89
N LYS A 94 25.82 -3.60 14.71
CA LYS A 94 24.47 -3.06 14.56
C LYS A 94 24.28 -2.29 13.24
N ALA A 95 25.27 -1.50 12.85
CA ALA A 95 25.25 -0.76 11.58
C ALA A 95 25.24 -1.70 10.38
N VAL A 96 26.14 -2.68 10.33
CA VAL A 96 26.23 -3.68 9.24
C VAL A 96 24.96 -4.52 9.16
N THR A 97 24.47 -5.00 10.31
CA THR A 97 23.23 -5.79 10.39
C THR A 97 22.03 -5.00 9.85
N SER A 98 21.91 -3.72 10.24
CA SER A 98 20.83 -2.84 9.76
C SER A 98 20.94 -2.53 8.27
N ALA A 99 22.16 -2.35 7.75
CA ALA A 99 22.40 -2.10 6.33
C ALA A 99 22.05 -3.33 5.47
N LEU A 100 22.48 -4.52 5.89
CA LEU A 100 22.15 -5.80 5.22
C LEU A 100 20.64 -6.06 5.29
N ALA A 101 20.01 -5.87 6.45
CA ALA A 101 18.57 -6.01 6.61
C ALA A 101 17.79 -5.09 5.67
N LYS A 102 18.24 -3.83 5.54
CA LYS A 102 17.64 -2.86 4.61
C LYS A 102 17.80 -3.29 3.16
N GLN A 103 18.97 -3.78 2.78
CA GLN A 103 19.24 -4.27 1.41
C GLN A 103 18.34 -5.47 1.06
N TYR A 104 18.27 -6.47 1.93
CA TYR A 104 17.41 -7.64 1.72
C TYR A 104 15.93 -7.27 1.69
N LEU A 105 15.49 -6.36 2.56
CA LEU A 105 14.11 -5.88 2.57
C LEU A 105 13.76 -5.18 1.26
N LEU A 106 14.61 -4.26 0.79
CA LEU A 106 14.36 -3.54 -0.45
C LEU A 106 14.39 -4.46 -1.68
N SER A 107 15.25 -5.49 -1.69
CA SER A 107 15.29 -6.47 -2.78
C SER A 107 14.06 -7.39 -2.81
N SER A 108 13.42 -7.59 -1.66
CA SER A 108 12.23 -8.45 -1.51
C SER A 108 10.92 -7.68 -1.75
N LEU A 109 10.96 -6.34 -1.79
CA LEU A 109 9.77 -5.51 -2.00
C LEU A 109 9.56 -5.24 -3.49
N PRO A 110 8.34 -5.47 -4.03
CA PRO A 110 8.00 -5.03 -5.38
C PRO A 110 8.12 -3.51 -5.52
N GLY A 111 8.70 -3.04 -6.63
CA GLY A 111 8.98 -1.63 -6.85
C GLY A 111 7.76 -0.71 -6.76
N GLU A 112 6.56 -1.22 -7.10
CA GLU A 112 5.30 -0.48 -7.00
C GLU A 112 4.93 -0.08 -5.57
N TYR A 113 5.36 -0.85 -4.55
CA TYR A 113 5.11 -0.53 -3.14
C TYR A 113 6.08 0.50 -2.58
N ILE A 114 7.24 0.67 -3.22
CA ILE A 114 8.28 1.61 -2.80
C ILE A 114 8.10 2.99 -3.47
N SER A 115 7.06 3.16 -4.30
CA SER A 115 6.81 4.43 -4.99
C SER A 115 6.55 5.56 -3.99
N GLN A 116 7.02 6.77 -4.31
CA GLN A 116 6.80 7.97 -3.50
C GLN A 116 5.31 8.32 -3.31
N ASN A 117 4.45 7.82 -4.19
CA ASN A 117 3.01 8.03 -4.08
C ASN A 117 2.39 7.24 -2.91
N ARG A 118 3.01 6.12 -2.50
CA ARG A 118 2.50 5.26 -1.42
C ARG A 118 3.26 5.44 -0.12
N ILE A 119 4.59 5.47 -0.18
CA ILE A 119 5.47 5.66 0.98
C ILE A 119 6.09 7.05 0.90
N SER A 120 5.93 7.83 1.96
CA SER A 120 6.55 9.15 2.05
C SER A 120 8.06 9.02 1.88
N ARG A 121 8.63 9.79 0.97
CA ARG A 121 10.05 9.74 0.58
C ARG A 121 10.52 8.44 -0.08
N GLY A 122 9.60 7.53 -0.48
CA GLY A 122 9.95 6.27 -1.15
C GLY A 122 10.92 5.40 -0.33
N GLN A 123 11.97 4.90 -0.97
CA GLN A 123 12.98 4.04 -0.30
C GLN A 123 13.71 4.72 0.87
N SER A 124 13.95 6.03 0.78
CA SER A 124 14.63 6.78 1.84
C SER A 124 13.76 7.00 3.07
N GLY A 125 12.44 6.92 2.93
CA GLY A 125 11.47 7.00 4.04
C GLY A 125 11.37 5.73 4.87
N ILE A 126 11.94 4.60 4.40
CA ILE A 126 11.93 3.33 5.12
C ILE A 126 13.14 3.29 6.06
N ARG A 127 12.88 3.29 7.36
CA ARG A 127 13.90 3.13 8.40
C ARG A 127 13.91 1.69 8.87
N VAL A 128 15.05 1.05 8.80
CA VAL A 128 15.25 -0.35 9.21
C VAL A 128 16.25 -0.40 10.34
N TYR A 129 15.86 -1.02 11.42
CA TYR A 129 16.71 -1.32 12.56
C TYR A 129 16.74 -2.83 12.72
N ALA A 130 17.92 -3.40 12.72
CA ALA A 130 18.11 -4.82 12.95
C ALA A 130 19.13 -5.02 14.06
N GLY A 131 18.94 -6.04 14.88
CA GLY A 131 19.82 -6.37 15.97
C GLY A 131 19.51 -7.74 16.54
N PHE A 132 20.44 -8.23 17.34
CA PHE A 132 20.22 -9.42 18.15
C PHE A 132 19.41 -9.02 19.39
N SER A 133 18.51 -9.90 19.84
CA SER A 133 17.80 -9.74 21.09
C SER A 133 18.79 -9.87 22.25
N GLU A 134 18.73 -8.92 23.22
CA GLU A 134 19.58 -8.96 24.41
C GLU A 134 19.18 -10.09 25.38
N GLU A 135 17.90 -10.53 25.33
CA GLU A 135 17.37 -11.57 26.23
C GLU A 135 17.64 -12.99 25.72
N LEU A 136 17.64 -13.16 24.40
CA LEU A 136 17.87 -14.45 23.74
C LEU A 136 18.98 -14.26 22.70
N ASN A 137 20.22 -14.56 23.04
CA ASN A 137 21.40 -14.36 22.20
C ASN A 137 21.29 -14.98 20.79
N ASN A 138 20.28 -15.81 20.56
CA ASN A 138 20.05 -16.52 19.31
C ASN A 138 18.87 -15.98 18.50
N GLU A 139 18.37 -14.78 18.79
CA GLU A 139 17.26 -14.22 18.06
C GLU A 139 17.65 -12.91 17.36
N ILE A 140 17.37 -12.84 16.06
CA ILE A 140 17.51 -11.62 15.28
C ILE A 140 16.14 -10.96 15.13
N SER A 141 16.06 -9.70 15.51
CA SER A 141 14.87 -8.88 15.32
C SER A 141 15.11 -7.78 14.29
N ILE A 142 14.12 -7.58 13.40
CA ILE A 142 14.09 -6.46 12.47
C ILE A 142 12.86 -5.60 12.80
N LYS A 143 13.10 -4.31 13.01
CA LYS A 143 12.06 -3.30 13.19
C LYS A 143 12.09 -2.34 12.02
N VAL A 144 10.95 -2.17 11.35
CA VAL A 144 10.79 -1.28 10.20
C VAL A 144 9.78 -0.22 10.53
N SER A 145 10.14 1.04 10.29
CA SER A 145 9.24 2.19 10.43
C SER A 145 9.16 2.92 9.10
N TYR A 146 7.95 3.25 8.65
CA TYR A 146 7.69 3.96 7.42
C TYR A 146 6.38 4.75 7.51
N GLN A 147 6.25 5.77 6.67
CA GLN A 147 5.08 6.64 6.60
C GLN A 147 4.32 6.36 5.30
N LEU A 148 3.03 6.08 5.40
CA LEU A 148 2.14 5.95 4.25
C LEU A 148 1.49 7.28 3.93
N ASN A 149 1.53 7.68 2.65
CA ASN A 149 0.79 8.82 2.16
C ASN A 149 -0.69 8.46 2.06
N ASN A 150 -1.54 9.34 2.55
CA ASN A 150 -2.97 9.25 2.35
C ASN A 150 -3.32 9.88 0.98
N PRO A 151 -3.75 9.12 -0.03
CA PRO A 151 -4.13 9.67 -1.33
C PRO A 151 -5.42 10.51 -1.25
N PHE A 152 -6.19 10.33 -0.17
CA PHE A 152 -7.45 11.02 0.08
C PHE A 152 -7.31 11.90 1.31
N ASP A 153 -6.59 13.01 1.21
CA ASP A 153 -6.40 13.95 2.32
C ASP A 153 -7.67 14.80 2.60
N VAL A 154 -8.82 14.11 2.67
CA VAL A 154 -10.12 14.73 2.89
C VAL A 154 -10.33 15.11 4.35
N PHE A 155 -9.61 14.43 5.27
CA PHE A 155 -9.75 14.63 6.72
C PHE A 155 -8.52 15.29 7.35
N GLY A 156 -7.60 15.83 6.56
CA GLY A 156 -6.34 16.40 7.06
C GLY A 156 -5.37 15.36 7.64
N ILE A 157 -5.59 14.06 7.38
CA ILE A 157 -4.68 12.98 7.77
C ILE A 157 -3.69 12.77 6.62
N GLY A 158 -2.67 13.62 6.55
CA GLY A 158 -1.72 13.60 5.43
C GLY A 158 -0.87 12.33 5.36
N THR A 159 -0.43 11.79 6.50
CA THR A 159 0.42 10.59 6.56
C THR A 159 0.07 9.72 7.75
N VAL A 160 0.26 8.41 7.60
CA VAL A 160 0.08 7.43 8.68
C VAL A 160 1.41 6.76 8.97
N ASP A 161 1.89 6.87 10.22
CA ASP A 161 3.10 6.21 10.68
C ASP A 161 2.81 4.75 11.00
N ILE A 162 3.62 3.86 10.41
CA ILE A 162 3.51 2.42 10.64
C ILE A 162 4.86 1.91 11.11
N THR A 163 4.82 1.17 12.21
CA THR A 163 5.97 0.43 12.73
C THR A 163 5.60 -1.04 12.83
N GLN A 164 6.48 -1.90 12.29
CA GLN A 164 6.33 -3.34 12.32
C GLN A 164 7.62 -3.97 12.84
N GLN A 165 7.50 -5.11 13.52
CA GLN A 165 8.64 -5.86 14.02
C GLN A 165 8.45 -7.34 13.66
N CYS A 166 9.54 -7.99 13.29
CA CYS A 166 9.60 -9.41 13.03
C CYS A 166 10.90 -9.96 13.62
N SER A 167 10.85 -11.15 14.22
CA SER A 167 12.02 -11.83 14.75
C SER A 167 12.10 -13.25 14.23
N SER A 168 13.32 -13.80 14.22
CA SER A 168 13.60 -15.18 13.84
C SER A 168 14.78 -15.68 14.62
N ALA A 169 14.74 -16.96 15.01
CA ALA A 169 15.89 -17.62 15.62
C ALA A 169 17.09 -17.61 14.65
N ALA A 170 18.24 -17.22 15.17
CA ALA A 170 19.50 -17.22 14.45
C ALA A 170 20.33 -18.43 14.89
N TRP A 171 20.91 -19.13 13.92
CA TRP A 171 21.81 -20.23 14.24
C TRP A 171 23.22 -19.67 14.44
N LEU A 172 23.60 -19.46 15.67
CA LEU A 172 24.91 -18.90 16.05
C LEU A 172 25.97 -19.99 16.27
N GLY A 173 25.75 -21.21 15.81
CA GLY A 173 26.70 -22.31 15.95
C GLY A 173 27.25 -22.33 17.39
N GLN A 174 26.60 -23.00 18.32
CA GLN A 174 27.18 -23.21 19.61
C GLN A 174 28.51 -23.98 19.38
N THR A 175 29.61 -23.29 19.54
CA THR A 175 30.88 -23.93 19.82
C THR A 175 30.80 -24.43 21.27
N SER A 176 30.02 -25.47 21.49
CA SER A 176 30.23 -26.34 22.67
C SER A 176 31.56 -27.03 22.44
N GLY A 177 32.63 -26.24 22.66
CA GLY A 177 34.00 -26.76 22.65
C GLY A 177 34.37 -27.48 23.93
N GLU A 178 33.42 -28.12 24.61
CA GLU A 178 33.72 -28.81 25.88
C GLU A 178 33.46 -30.30 25.94
N ASP A 179 32.96 -30.95 24.86
CA ASP A 179 32.58 -32.35 24.99
C ASP A 179 33.40 -33.34 24.13
N PHE A 180 34.58 -32.99 23.63
CA PHE A 180 35.46 -33.93 22.92
C PHE A 180 36.81 -34.16 23.60
N ALA A 181 36.93 -33.92 24.91
CA ALA A 181 38.20 -34.10 25.62
C ALA A 181 38.20 -35.27 26.61
N ASP A 182 37.25 -36.21 26.56
CA ASP A 182 37.32 -37.43 27.40
C ASP A 182 36.73 -38.63 26.65
N THR A 183 37.56 -39.25 25.82
CA THR A 183 37.53 -40.71 25.55
C THR A 183 38.92 -41.17 25.06
#